data_438752562506418235ec30bb2b80bb6e
#
_entry.id   438752562506418235ec30bb2b80bb6e
#
_cell.length_a   1.000
_cell.length_b   1.000
_cell.length_c   1.000
_cell.angle_alpha   90.00
_cell.angle_beta   90.00
_cell.angle_gamma   90.00
#
_symmetry.space_group_name_H-M   'P 1'
#
loop_
_entity.id
_entity.type
_entity.pdbx_description
1 polymer ?
#
loop_
_entity_poly.entity_id
_entity_poly.type
_entity_poly.pdbx_seq_one_letter_code
_entity_poly.pdbx_strand_id
1 'polypeptide(L)'
;MKENKYPMLMPLDIQMFGENKVRFGLKNVHYAVATEGAGGKLTYGTPERYPGAVSLSLEPRGETSEFYADDRVYYATTVNNGYEGTYEAAELPLKFRVDVIGDQLDETTGVLTETANSKPKTIALMFEFDGDVKATRHVLYNVTVSRPGTSGETKTESTEPTTQELSFIAAPTVDGVVKRATTGTTTPEVYDAWYTKVFEPTVVPTP
;
A
#
# COMPACT_ATOMS: atom_id res chain seq x y z
N MET A 1 -10.68 -54.60 41.91
CA MET A 1 -10.77 -53.18 41.45
C MET A 1 -9.46 -52.83 40.75
N LYS A 2 -9.45 -52.72 39.44
CA LYS A 2 -8.26 -52.30 38.68
C LYS A 2 -8.46 -50.82 38.35
N GLU A 3 -7.63 -49.98 38.92
CA GLU A 3 -7.57 -48.56 38.55
C GLU A 3 -7.07 -48.36 37.14
N ASN A 4 -7.87 -47.71 36.33
CA ASN A 4 -7.59 -47.41 34.94
C ASN A 4 -6.77 -46.11 34.88
N LYS A 5 -5.44 -46.25 34.84
CA LYS A 5 -4.50 -45.11 34.67
C LYS A 5 -4.34 -44.84 33.16
N TYR A 6 -5.25 -44.06 32.61
CA TYR A 6 -4.98 -43.42 31.34
C TYR A 6 -4.41 -42.03 31.64
N PRO A 7 -3.21 -41.67 31.15
CA PRO A 7 -2.71 -40.32 31.26
C PRO A 7 -3.64 -39.44 30.42
N MET A 8 -4.15 -38.37 31.07
CA MET A 8 -4.91 -37.31 30.43
C MET A 8 -3.97 -36.65 29.41
N LEU A 9 -4.17 -36.98 28.13
CA LEU A 9 -3.53 -36.23 27.03
C LEU A 9 -4.04 -34.81 27.10
N MET A 10 -3.24 -33.90 27.61
CA MET A 10 -3.49 -32.46 27.44
C MET A 10 -3.53 -32.19 25.94
N PRO A 11 -4.57 -31.53 25.42
CA PRO A 11 -4.55 -31.07 24.03
C PRO A 11 -3.33 -30.15 23.90
N LEU A 12 -2.37 -30.56 23.09
CA LEU A 12 -1.26 -29.71 22.70
C LEU A 12 -1.87 -28.65 21.77
N ASP A 13 -2.19 -27.49 22.34
CA ASP A 13 -2.59 -26.33 21.57
C ASP A 13 -1.31 -25.77 20.92
N ILE A 14 -0.89 -26.40 19.83
CA ILE A 14 0.20 -25.89 19.01
C ILE A 14 -0.38 -24.72 18.25
N GLN A 15 -0.40 -23.54 18.89
CA GLN A 15 -0.54 -22.30 18.20
C GLN A 15 0.71 -22.12 17.34
N MET A 16 0.63 -22.58 16.11
CA MET A 16 1.62 -22.25 15.09
C MET A 16 1.41 -20.77 14.69
N PHE A 17 1.89 -19.87 15.53
CA PHE A 17 2.13 -18.48 15.12
C PHE A 17 3.38 -18.46 14.22
N GLY A 18 3.25 -19.01 13.02
CA GLY A 18 4.28 -18.91 12.02
C GLY A 18 4.15 -17.56 11.32
N GLU A 19 5.22 -16.78 11.34
CA GLU A 19 5.38 -15.71 10.36
C GLU A 19 5.45 -16.33 8.95
N ASN A 20 4.95 -15.61 7.94
CA ASN A 20 5.10 -16.06 6.57
C ASN A 20 6.57 -16.28 6.21
N LYS A 21 6.90 -17.45 5.68
CA LYS A 21 8.25 -17.77 5.17
C LYS A 21 8.45 -17.30 3.75
N VAL A 22 7.36 -17.21 2.98
CA VAL A 22 7.36 -16.80 1.58
C VAL A 22 6.22 -15.82 1.33
N ARG A 23 6.41 -14.98 0.32
CA ARG A 23 5.43 -14.00 -0.14
C ARG A 23 5.23 -14.18 -1.63
N PHE A 24 4.00 -14.17 -2.08
CA PHE A 24 3.63 -14.30 -3.49
C PHE A 24 2.29 -13.61 -3.73
N GLY A 25 1.96 -13.36 -5.00
CA GLY A 25 0.65 -12.83 -5.40
C GLY A 25 0.31 -11.47 -4.82
N LEU A 26 0.21 -10.47 -5.67
CA LEU A 26 -0.34 -9.15 -5.36
C LEU A 26 -1.84 -9.17 -5.58
N LYS A 27 -2.63 -8.72 -4.61
CA LYS A 27 -4.08 -8.61 -4.75
C LYS A 27 -4.69 -7.56 -3.83
N ASN A 28 -6.01 -7.35 -3.98
CA ASN A 28 -6.81 -6.46 -3.15
C ASN A 28 -6.24 -5.04 -3.05
N VAL A 29 -5.77 -4.50 -4.19
CA VAL A 29 -5.31 -3.11 -4.24
C VAL A 29 -6.51 -2.18 -4.07
N HIS A 30 -6.37 -1.23 -3.15
CA HIS A 30 -7.35 -0.18 -2.85
C HIS A 30 -6.64 1.16 -2.73
N TYR A 31 -7.37 2.22 -2.97
CA TYR A 31 -6.93 3.59 -2.71
C TYR A 31 -7.97 4.34 -1.89
N ALA A 32 -7.54 5.28 -1.10
CA ALA A 32 -8.43 6.21 -0.40
C ALA A 32 -7.90 7.62 -0.60
N VAL A 33 -8.75 8.51 -1.10
CA VAL A 33 -8.37 9.92 -1.32
C VAL A 33 -8.09 10.57 0.03
N ALA A 34 -6.95 11.23 0.14
CA ALA A 34 -6.57 11.98 1.31
C ALA A 34 -6.97 13.46 1.16
N THR A 35 -7.43 14.03 2.27
CA THR A 35 -7.70 15.46 2.40
C THR A 35 -6.78 16.00 3.48
N GLU A 36 -6.07 17.07 3.16
CA GLU A 36 -5.21 17.75 4.11
C GLU A 36 -6.04 18.65 5.03
N GLY A 37 -5.91 18.43 6.32
CA GLY A 37 -6.53 19.21 7.38
C GLY A 37 -5.57 20.21 8.01
N ALA A 38 -5.99 20.80 9.12
CA ALA A 38 -5.18 21.75 9.87
C ALA A 38 -3.84 21.12 10.30
N GLY A 39 -2.74 21.85 10.11
CA GLY A 39 -1.40 21.39 10.46
C GLY A 39 -0.79 20.33 9.54
N GLY A 40 -1.34 20.14 8.34
CA GLY A 40 -0.82 19.15 7.36
C GLY A 40 -1.22 17.70 7.65
N LYS A 41 -2.10 17.46 8.63
CA LYS A 41 -2.59 16.12 8.94
C LYS A 41 -3.52 15.62 7.85
N LEU A 42 -3.25 14.42 7.36
CA LEU A 42 -4.08 13.78 6.34
C LEU A 42 -5.26 13.04 7.00
N THR A 43 -6.43 13.19 6.39
CA THR A 43 -7.64 12.41 6.69
C THR A 43 -8.04 11.66 5.43
N TYR A 44 -8.52 10.43 5.58
CA TYR A 44 -8.75 9.55 4.45
C TYR A 44 -10.25 9.28 4.26
N GLY A 45 -10.67 9.28 3.01
CA GLY A 45 -12.00 8.82 2.63
C GLY A 45 -12.13 7.30 2.74
N THR A 46 -13.29 6.78 2.32
CA THR A 46 -13.52 5.34 2.25
C THR A 46 -12.61 4.71 1.19
N PRO A 47 -11.93 3.60 1.51
CA PRO A 47 -11.14 2.88 0.52
C PRO A 47 -11.98 2.37 -0.65
N GLU A 48 -11.49 2.62 -1.85
CA GLU A 48 -12.08 2.18 -3.11
C GLU A 48 -11.19 1.12 -3.75
N ARG A 49 -11.80 0.08 -4.30
CA ARG A 49 -11.04 -1.00 -4.92
C ARG A 49 -10.42 -0.56 -6.25
N TYR A 50 -9.14 -0.91 -6.46
CA TYR A 50 -8.44 -0.76 -7.72
C TYR A 50 -8.20 -2.14 -8.33
N PRO A 51 -9.08 -2.64 -9.21
CA PRO A 51 -8.97 -3.98 -9.79
C PRO A 51 -7.88 -4.05 -10.86
N GLY A 52 -7.48 -5.29 -11.19
CA GLY A 52 -6.56 -5.53 -12.31
C GLY A 52 -5.08 -5.41 -11.94
N ALA A 53 -4.71 -5.59 -10.68
CA ALA A 53 -3.31 -5.56 -10.24
C ALA A 53 -2.46 -6.62 -10.95
N VAL A 54 -1.37 -6.20 -11.55
CA VAL A 54 -0.38 -7.05 -12.23
C VAL A 54 0.90 -7.09 -11.41
N SER A 55 1.50 -5.93 -11.17
CA SER A 55 2.74 -5.83 -10.38
C SER A 55 2.78 -4.58 -9.52
N LEU A 56 3.59 -4.63 -8.45
CA LEU A 56 3.89 -3.49 -7.59
C LEU A 56 5.36 -3.54 -7.18
N SER A 57 6.10 -2.49 -7.50
CA SER A 57 7.47 -2.29 -7.05
C SER A 57 7.54 -1.13 -6.06
N LEU A 58 8.35 -1.29 -5.02
CA LEU A 58 8.61 -0.27 -4.00
C LEU A 58 10.10 -0.20 -3.75
N GLU A 59 10.69 0.95 -4.02
CA GLU A 59 12.09 1.23 -3.77
C GLU A 59 12.22 2.27 -2.65
N PRO A 60 13.06 2.02 -1.63
CA PRO A 60 13.24 2.96 -0.54
C PRO A 60 13.96 4.22 -1.05
N ARG A 61 13.48 5.39 -0.60
CA ARG A 61 14.10 6.69 -0.84
C ARG A 61 14.79 7.16 0.42
N GLY A 62 16.04 7.56 0.28
CA GLY A 62 16.81 8.11 1.38
C GLY A 62 18.27 8.20 1.00
N GLU A 63 18.98 9.03 1.72
CA GLU A 63 20.42 9.22 1.52
C GLU A 63 21.17 8.83 2.79
N THR A 64 22.30 8.18 2.60
CA THR A 64 23.25 7.95 3.68
C THR A 64 24.26 9.08 3.63
N SER A 65 24.34 9.85 4.71
CA SER A 65 25.36 10.87 4.89
C SER A 65 26.48 10.32 5.76
N GLU A 66 27.71 10.43 5.28
CA GLU A 66 28.89 9.99 6.00
C GLU A 66 29.76 11.18 6.39
N PHE A 67 30.16 11.22 7.65
CA PHE A 67 31.11 12.19 8.16
C PHE A 67 32.45 11.50 8.38
N TYR A 68 33.49 12.03 7.76
CA TYR A 68 34.86 11.49 7.82
C TYR A 68 35.67 12.27 8.85
N ALA A 69 36.39 11.55 9.72
CA ALA A 69 37.40 12.08 10.61
C ALA A 69 38.53 11.03 10.76
N ASP A 70 39.78 11.46 10.90
CA ASP A 70 40.93 10.59 11.00
C ASP A 70 41.05 9.58 9.85
N ASP A 71 40.79 10.03 8.60
CA ASP A 71 40.85 9.26 7.34
C ASP A 71 39.91 8.03 7.31
N ARG A 72 38.84 8.06 8.09
CA ARG A 72 37.81 7.01 8.14
C ARG A 72 36.41 7.58 8.30
N VAL A 73 35.39 6.78 7.97
CA VAL A 73 34.00 7.11 8.30
C VAL A 73 33.87 7.12 9.83
N TYR A 74 33.67 8.30 10.39
CA TYR A 74 33.52 8.50 11.82
C TYR A 74 32.06 8.42 12.28
N TYR A 75 31.16 8.92 11.45
CA TYR A 75 29.72 8.88 11.68
C TYR A 75 28.98 8.69 10.38
N ALA A 76 27.96 7.85 10.37
CA ALA A 76 27.06 7.67 9.25
C ALA A 76 25.61 7.74 9.73
N THR A 77 24.75 8.41 8.98
CA THR A 77 23.30 8.48 9.22
C THR A 77 22.55 8.26 7.93
N THR A 78 21.45 7.54 8.02
CA THR A 78 20.55 7.29 6.89
C THR A 78 19.20 7.94 7.16
N VAL A 79 18.75 8.75 6.21
CA VAL A 79 17.44 9.40 6.27
C VAL A 79 16.43 8.56 5.50
N ASN A 80 15.25 8.34 6.07
CA ASN A 80 14.14 7.67 5.39
C ASN A 80 13.18 8.71 4.80
N ASN A 81 13.25 8.93 3.49
CA ASN A 81 12.39 9.87 2.75
C ASN A 81 11.17 9.16 2.11
N GLY A 82 10.85 7.96 2.58
CA GLY A 82 9.71 7.18 2.09
C GLY A 82 10.09 6.19 0.99
N TYR A 83 9.20 6.02 0.04
CA TYR A 83 9.36 5.09 -1.09
C TYR A 83 9.01 5.79 -2.40
N GLU A 84 9.63 5.37 -3.46
CA GLU A 84 9.12 5.51 -4.82
C GLU A 84 8.71 4.14 -5.32
N GLY A 85 7.78 4.11 -6.26
CA GLY A 85 7.31 2.84 -6.77
C GLY A 85 6.51 2.96 -8.04
N THR A 86 6.27 1.80 -8.63
CA THR A 86 5.43 1.63 -9.79
C THR A 86 4.35 0.60 -9.49
N TYR A 87 3.15 0.90 -9.91
CA TYR A 87 2.01 0.00 -9.87
C TYR A 87 1.54 -0.26 -11.29
N GLU A 88 1.56 -1.51 -11.70
CA GLU A 88 1.10 -1.96 -13.00
C GLU A 88 -0.28 -2.61 -12.86
N ALA A 89 -1.22 -2.17 -13.67
CA ALA A 89 -2.58 -2.67 -13.69
C ALA A 89 -3.04 -2.94 -15.13
N ALA A 90 -4.03 -3.80 -15.27
CA ALA A 90 -4.62 -4.10 -16.57
C ALA A 90 -5.29 -2.87 -17.19
N GLU A 91 -5.91 -2.01 -16.39
CA GLU A 91 -6.58 -0.78 -16.84
C GLU A 91 -6.69 0.22 -15.67
N LEU A 92 -6.71 1.53 -15.97
CA LEU A 92 -7.03 2.57 -15.01
C LEU A 92 -8.55 2.72 -14.85
N PRO A 93 -9.12 2.48 -13.65
CA PRO A 93 -10.54 2.71 -13.42
C PRO A 93 -10.93 4.17 -13.66
N LEU A 94 -12.06 4.39 -14.33
CA LEU A 94 -12.58 5.74 -14.59
C LEU A 94 -12.71 6.56 -13.29
N LYS A 95 -13.19 5.92 -12.23
CA LYS A 95 -13.32 6.56 -10.92
C LYS A 95 -11.98 7.05 -10.38
N PHE A 96 -10.90 6.25 -10.53
CA PHE A 96 -9.56 6.65 -10.13
C PHE A 96 -9.05 7.86 -10.93
N ARG A 97 -9.31 7.89 -12.22
CA ARG A 97 -8.93 9.03 -13.09
C ARG A 97 -9.59 10.33 -12.63
N VAL A 98 -10.88 10.27 -12.32
CA VAL A 98 -11.64 11.46 -11.87
C VAL A 98 -11.25 11.85 -10.44
N ASP A 99 -11.21 10.90 -9.52
CA ASP A 99 -11.03 11.17 -8.09
C ASP A 99 -9.57 11.53 -7.74
N VAL A 100 -8.60 10.89 -8.37
CA VAL A 100 -7.18 10.98 -8.01
C VAL A 100 -6.37 11.79 -9.02
N ILE A 101 -6.45 11.45 -10.32
CA ILE A 101 -5.69 12.17 -11.37
C ILE A 101 -6.25 13.58 -11.60
N GLY A 102 -7.58 13.73 -11.43
CA GLY A 102 -8.27 15.00 -11.59
C GLY A 102 -8.77 15.24 -13.01
N ASP A 103 -8.99 14.18 -13.77
CA ASP A 103 -9.66 14.26 -15.06
C ASP A 103 -11.14 14.65 -14.88
N GLN A 104 -11.68 15.40 -15.82
CA GLN A 104 -13.06 15.89 -15.77
C GLN A 104 -13.94 14.99 -16.66
N LEU A 105 -14.95 14.38 -16.05
CA LEU A 105 -15.96 13.62 -16.76
C LEU A 105 -17.17 14.51 -17.06
N ASP A 106 -17.51 14.68 -18.32
CA ASP A 106 -18.80 15.25 -18.74
C ASP A 106 -19.88 14.18 -18.61
N GLU A 107 -20.74 14.31 -17.61
CA GLU A 107 -21.80 13.35 -17.34
C GLU A 107 -22.86 13.26 -18.50
N THR A 108 -22.97 14.31 -19.31
CA THR A 108 -23.95 14.34 -20.43
C THR A 108 -23.44 13.57 -21.64
N THR A 109 -22.16 13.72 -21.96
CA THR A 109 -21.57 13.11 -23.16
C THR A 109 -20.74 11.86 -22.85
N GLY A 110 -20.38 11.63 -21.59
CA GLY A 110 -19.48 10.54 -21.17
C GLY A 110 -18.03 10.75 -21.59
N VAL A 111 -17.67 11.96 -22.04
CA VAL A 111 -16.31 12.28 -22.47
C VAL A 111 -15.46 12.67 -21.28
N LEU A 112 -14.27 12.05 -21.21
CA LEU A 112 -13.27 12.37 -20.19
C LEU A 112 -12.27 13.37 -20.75
N THR A 113 -12.08 14.47 -20.04
CA THR A 113 -11.18 15.56 -20.43
C THR A 113 -10.02 15.68 -19.45
N GLU A 114 -8.81 15.56 -19.96
CA GLU A 114 -7.59 15.87 -19.22
C GLU A 114 -7.23 17.35 -19.42
N THR A 115 -6.93 18.05 -18.33
CA THR A 115 -6.50 19.47 -18.40
C THR A 115 -5.09 19.65 -17.84
N ALA A 116 -4.34 20.59 -18.40
CA ALA A 116 -2.98 20.87 -17.95
C ALA A 116 -2.90 21.35 -16.49
N ASN A 117 -4.01 21.88 -15.96
CA ASN A 117 -4.10 22.42 -14.60
C ASN A 117 -4.57 21.41 -13.57
N SER A 118 -4.96 20.20 -13.98
CA SER A 118 -5.36 19.14 -13.05
C SER A 118 -4.17 18.73 -12.19
N LYS A 119 -4.39 18.72 -10.88
CA LYS A 119 -3.37 18.29 -9.90
C LYS A 119 -3.82 16.96 -9.30
N PRO A 120 -2.98 15.92 -9.37
CA PRO A 120 -3.28 14.67 -8.67
C PRO A 120 -3.47 14.90 -7.18
N LYS A 121 -4.47 14.23 -6.61
CA LYS A 121 -4.70 14.25 -5.17
C LYS A 121 -3.81 13.23 -4.48
N THR A 122 -3.44 13.53 -3.25
CA THR A 122 -2.77 12.58 -2.36
C THR A 122 -3.74 11.46 -1.99
N ILE A 123 -3.24 10.23 -1.89
CA ILE A 123 -4.01 9.06 -1.54
C ILE A 123 -3.31 8.22 -0.46
N ALA A 124 -4.07 7.37 0.22
CA ALA A 124 -3.52 6.17 0.82
C ALA A 124 -3.62 5.02 -0.19
N LEU A 125 -2.52 4.30 -0.40
CA LEU A 125 -2.48 3.12 -1.26
C LEU A 125 -2.40 1.87 -0.38
N MET A 126 -3.34 0.96 -0.58
CA MET A 126 -3.47 -0.26 0.22
C MET A 126 -3.39 -1.48 -0.70
N PHE A 127 -2.69 -2.50 -0.26
CA PHE A 127 -2.51 -3.73 -1.03
C PHE A 127 -2.16 -4.89 -0.11
N GLU A 128 -2.25 -6.11 -0.62
CA GLU A 128 -1.80 -7.27 0.11
C GLU A 128 -0.98 -8.21 -0.76
N PHE A 129 -0.07 -8.91 -0.10
CA PHE A 129 0.63 -10.05 -0.67
C PHE A 129 0.16 -11.32 0.04
N ASP A 130 -0.07 -12.38 -0.74
CA ASP A 130 -0.29 -13.69 -0.17
C ASP A 130 0.96 -14.19 0.54
N GLY A 131 0.75 -14.98 1.56
CA GLY A 131 1.78 -15.69 2.30
C GLY A 131 1.38 -17.15 2.49
N ASP A 132 2.33 -17.97 2.90
CA ASP A 132 2.10 -19.38 3.18
C ASP A 132 1.19 -19.62 4.41
N VAL A 133 1.09 -18.66 5.31
CA VAL A 133 0.24 -18.71 6.51
C VAL A 133 -0.96 -17.77 6.38
N LYS A 134 -0.71 -16.49 6.12
CA LYS A 134 -1.74 -15.44 6.06
C LYS A 134 -1.28 -14.30 5.14
N ALA A 135 -2.21 -13.72 4.38
CA ALA A 135 -1.90 -12.57 3.57
C ALA A 135 -1.44 -11.39 4.44
N THR A 136 -0.39 -10.71 4.02
CA THR A 136 0.11 -9.51 4.67
C THR A 136 -0.45 -8.28 3.97
N ARG A 137 -1.21 -7.47 4.70
CA ARG A 137 -1.85 -6.25 4.21
C ARG A 137 -0.97 -5.05 4.51
N HIS A 138 -0.84 -4.18 3.54
CA HIS A 138 0.00 -2.98 3.62
C HIS A 138 -0.82 -1.73 3.36
N VAL A 139 -0.38 -0.61 3.93
CA VAL A 139 -0.86 0.73 3.60
C VAL A 139 0.30 1.71 3.52
N LEU A 140 0.34 2.50 2.46
CA LEU A 140 1.19 3.68 2.28
C LEU A 140 0.29 4.91 2.45
N TYR A 141 0.69 5.88 3.27
CA TYR A 141 -0.22 6.93 3.72
C TYR A 141 -0.23 8.19 2.87
N ASN A 142 0.91 8.68 2.46
CA ASN A 142 1.06 9.95 1.75
C ASN A 142 1.60 9.68 0.35
N VAL A 143 0.73 9.15 -0.50
CA VAL A 143 1.08 8.73 -1.86
C VAL A 143 0.61 9.79 -2.86
N THR A 144 1.53 10.30 -3.64
CA THR A 144 1.26 11.15 -4.79
C THR A 144 1.58 10.38 -6.07
N VAL A 145 0.63 10.31 -6.98
CA VAL A 145 0.76 9.59 -8.25
C VAL A 145 1.18 10.55 -9.36
N SER A 146 1.99 10.05 -10.29
CA SER A 146 2.27 10.73 -11.54
C SER A 146 1.19 10.43 -12.56
N ARG A 147 1.03 11.27 -13.58
CA ARG A 147 0.15 10.95 -14.71
C ARG A 147 0.64 9.70 -15.42
N PRO A 148 -0.23 8.72 -15.67
CA PRO A 148 0.14 7.52 -16.40
C PRO A 148 0.38 7.85 -17.89
N GLY A 149 1.35 7.16 -18.48
CA GLY A 149 1.50 7.12 -19.93
C GLY A 149 0.36 6.34 -20.56
N THR A 150 0.10 6.60 -21.83
CA THR A 150 -0.84 5.81 -22.64
C THR A 150 -0.05 5.08 -23.73
N SER A 151 -0.12 3.77 -23.75
CA SER A 151 0.49 2.91 -24.76
C SER A 151 -0.56 1.98 -25.36
N GLY A 152 -0.35 1.56 -26.58
CA GLY A 152 -1.22 0.60 -27.24
C GLY A 152 -0.48 -0.06 -28.39
N GLU A 153 -0.71 -1.36 -28.57
CA GLU A 153 -0.12 -2.14 -29.64
C GLU A 153 -1.20 -2.69 -30.56
N THR A 154 -0.83 -2.94 -31.81
CA THR A 154 -1.74 -3.57 -32.77
C THR A 154 -1.91 -5.06 -32.42
N LYS A 155 -3.10 -5.58 -32.63
CA LYS A 155 -3.39 -7.00 -32.42
C LYS A 155 -2.60 -7.86 -33.42
N THR A 156 -1.89 -8.86 -32.88
CA THR A 156 -1.18 -9.90 -33.65
C THR A 156 -1.95 -11.24 -33.54
N GLU A 157 -1.34 -12.35 -33.95
CA GLU A 157 -1.92 -13.70 -33.79
C GLU A 157 -2.15 -14.08 -32.33
N SER A 158 -1.30 -13.59 -31.40
CA SER A 158 -1.52 -13.67 -29.96
C SER A 158 -2.08 -12.33 -29.46
N THR A 159 -3.14 -12.37 -28.65
CA THR A 159 -3.69 -11.17 -28.01
C THR A 159 -3.17 -11.13 -26.59
N GLU A 160 -2.10 -10.35 -26.37
CA GLU A 160 -1.64 -10.03 -25.02
C GLU A 160 -2.25 -8.69 -24.60
N PRO A 161 -2.90 -8.63 -23.41
CA PRO A 161 -3.42 -7.38 -22.89
C PRO A 161 -2.27 -6.39 -22.64
N THR A 162 -2.43 -5.15 -23.09
CA THR A 162 -1.52 -4.06 -22.72
C THR A 162 -1.85 -3.62 -21.29
N THR A 163 -0.83 -3.50 -20.46
CA THR A 163 -0.96 -3.00 -19.10
C THR A 163 -0.66 -1.51 -19.00
N GLN A 164 -1.13 -0.87 -17.94
CA GLN A 164 -0.86 0.54 -17.65
C GLN A 164 -0.03 0.65 -16.39
N GLU A 165 1.03 1.47 -16.46
CA GLU A 165 1.93 1.73 -15.36
C GLU A 165 1.61 3.08 -14.71
N LEU A 166 1.54 3.07 -13.39
CA LEU A 166 1.33 4.22 -12.55
C LEU A 166 2.54 4.41 -11.61
N SER A 167 3.36 5.40 -11.89
CA SER A 167 4.46 5.77 -11.01
C SER A 167 3.95 6.60 -9.84
N PHE A 168 4.51 6.40 -8.65
CA PHE A 168 4.11 7.14 -7.46
C PHE A 168 5.26 7.34 -6.47
N ILE A 169 5.08 8.31 -5.59
CA ILE A 169 5.97 8.59 -4.46
C ILE A 169 5.13 8.50 -3.18
N ALA A 170 5.62 7.73 -2.21
CA ALA A 170 5.06 7.66 -0.87
C ALA A 170 5.99 8.39 0.10
N ALA A 171 5.63 9.61 0.48
CA ALA A 171 6.39 10.44 1.40
C ALA A 171 5.97 10.20 2.86
N PRO A 172 6.82 10.54 3.85
CA PRO A 172 6.41 10.57 5.24
C PRO A 172 5.23 11.52 5.47
N THR A 173 4.32 11.13 6.35
CA THR A 173 3.29 12.04 6.89
C THR A 173 3.91 13.04 7.88
N VAL A 174 3.14 14.03 8.34
CA VAL A 174 3.59 14.99 9.37
C VAL A 174 4.06 14.28 10.64
N ASP A 175 3.45 13.14 10.97
CA ASP A 175 3.83 12.29 12.10
C ASP A 175 5.02 11.35 11.79
N GLY A 176 5.68 11.51 10.64
CA GLY A 176 6.81 10.70 10.22
C GLY A 176 6.48 9.27 9.77
N VAL A 177 5.20 8.92 9.63
CA VAL A 177 4.78 7.59 9.21
C VAL A 177 4.72 7.50 7.68
N VAL A 178 5.34 6.47 7.11
CA VAL A 178 5.30 6.19 5.67
C VAL A 178 4.38 5.01 5.35
N LYS A 179 4.61 3.88 6.02
CA LYS A 179 3.99 2.59 5.73
C LYS A 179 3.63 1.85 7.01
N ARG A 180 2.53 1.11 6.96
CA ARG A 180 2.19 0.08 7.94
C ARG A 180 1.83 -1.22 7.26
N ALA A 181 2.00 -2.30 8.00
CA ALA A 181 1.65 -3.64 7.53
C ALA A 181 1.06 -4.46 8.67
N THR A 182 0.19 -5.40 8.32
CA THR A 182 -0.27 -6.42 9.27
C THR A 182 0.81 -7.45 9.50
N THR A 183 0.79 -8.05 10.68
CA THR A 183 1.67 -9.15 11.09
C THR A 183 0.84 -10.37 11.47
N GLY A 184 1.49 -11.48 11.77
CA GLY A 184 0.81 -12.69 12.27
C GLY A 184 0.04 -12.44 13.57
N THR A 185 0.44 -11.43 14.37
CA THR A 185 -0.18 -11.06 15.66
C THR A 185 -1.24 -9.96 15.54
N THR A 186 -1.51 -9.46 14.33
CA THR A 186 -2.58 -8.45 14.13
C THR A 186 -3.93 -9.03 14.53
N THR A 187 -4.67 -8.30 15.38
CA THR A 187 -5.98 -8.75 15.87
C THR A 187 -6.98 -8.91 14.73
N PRO A 188 -7.91 -9.87 14.82
CA PRO A 188 -8.91 -10.11 13.77
C PRO A 188 -9.70 -8.85 13.41
N GLU A 189 -10.09 -8.05 14.40
CA GLU A 189 -10.90 -6.83 14.19
C GLU A 189 -10.16 -5.82 13.30
N VAL A 190 -8.86 -5.60 13.54
CA VAL A 190 -8.03 -4.70 12.72
C VAL A 190 -7.80 -5.30 11.34
N TYR A 191 -7.53 -6.59 11.28
CA TYR A 191 -7.28 -7.28 10.03
C TYR A 191 -8.51 -7.24 9.13
N ASP A 192 -9.69 -7.59 9.62
CA ASP A 192 -10.92 -7.66 8.82
C ASP A 192 -11.41 -6.28 8.38
N ALA A 193 -11.21 -5.24 9.22
CA ALA A 193 -11.56 -3.87 8.90
C ALA A 193 -10.57 -3.16 7.94
N TRP A 194 -9.46 -3.78 7.56
CA TRP A 194 -8.35 -3.13 6.83
C TRP A 194 -8.78 -2.39 5.57
N TYR A 195 -9.68 -2.95 4.79
CA TYR A 195 -10.17 -2.35 3.54
C TYR A 195 -11.49 -1.59 3.67
N THR A 196 -12.06 -1.53 4.86
CA THR A 196 -13.28 -0.73 5.11
C THR A 196 -12.93 0.69 5.53
N LYS A 197 -11.78 0.86 6.16
CA LYS A 197 -11.25 2.15 6.62
C LYS A 197 -9.74 2.10 6.63
N VAL A 198 -9.08 3.20 6.21
CA VAL A 198 -7.64 3.34 6.35
C VAL A 198 -7.26 3.25 7.82
N PHE A 199 -6.32 2.36 8.14
CA PHE A 199 -5.90 2.13 9.51
C PHE A 199 -5.12 3.32 10.05
N GLU A 200 -5.69 4.03 10.99
CA GLU A 200 -5.06 5.10 11.76
C GLU A 200 -5.05 4.66 13.23
N PRO A 201 -3.89 4.35 13.83
CA PRO A 201 -3.86 4.01 15.23
C PRO A 201 -4.27 5.21 16.06
N THR A 202 -5.07 4.98 17.08
CA THR A 202 -5.30 5.97 18.12
C THR A 202 -3.95 6.29 18.75
N VAL A 203 -3.52 7.54 18.64
CA VAL A 203 -2.30 8.00 19.32
C VAL A 203 -2.59 7.85 20.82
N VAL A 204 -2.01 6.82 21.44
CA VAL A 204 -1.95 6.77 22.89
C VAL A 204 -0.90 7.77 23.28
N PRO A 205 -1.22 8.86 23.99
CA PRO A 205 -0.20 9.78 24.48
C PRO A 205 0.79 8.98 25.32
N THR A 206 2.05 9.00 24.93
CA THR A 206 3.12 8.46 25.77
C THR A 206 3.15 9.30 27.06
N PRO A 207 3.14 8.69 28.22
CA PRO A 207 3.16 9.40 29.50
C PRO A 207 4.44 10.21 29.69
#